data_dcce13f4416f5d1954b7d41022199efe
#
_entry.id   dcce13f4416f5d1954b7d41022199efe
#
_cell.length_a   1.000
_cell.length_b   1.000
_cell.length_c   1.000
_cell.angle_alpha   90.00
_cell.angle_beta   90.00
_cell.angle_gamma   90.00
#
_symmetry.space_group_name_H-M   'P 1'
#
loop_
_entity.id
_entity.type
_entity.pdbx_description
1 polymer ?
#
loop_
_entity_poly.entity_id
_entity_poly.type
_entity_poly.pdbx_seq_one_letter_code
_entity_poly.pdbx_strand_id
1 'polypeptide(L)'
;MIAVAVSMANGCLYCLVAHGAALREALGDPILADRITLDHRRAGLDERRTAILDFAVKITERPLDCDPEDLARLKRFGLTEEEVWDVVETSCSWYKPHHDDARRSGAGWHPASGAHAHLRFADTLTE
;
A
#
# COMPACT_ATOMS: atom_id res chain seq x y z
N MET A 1 0.23 3.82 -4.15
CA MET A 1 -0.34 4.31 -2.87
C MET A 1 -0.29 3.26 -1.76
N ILE A 2 -0.81 2.03 -1.96
CA ILE A 2 -0.83 0.97 -0.92
C ILE A 2 0.56 0.73 -0.33
N ALA A 3 1.57 0.50 -1.16
CA ALA A 3 2.94 0.24 -0.69
C ALA A 3 3.49 1.35 0.23
N VAL A 4 3.15 2.61 -0.04
CA VAL A 4 3.56 3.75 0.81
C VAL A 4 2.84 3.73 2.15
N ALA A 5 1.50 3.52 2.15
CA ALA A 5 0.70 3.45 3.37
C ALA A 5 1.14 2.28 4.26
N VAL A 6 1.39 1.11 3.67
CA VAL A 6 1.92 -0.07 4.35
C VAL A 6 3.34 0.17 4.88
N SER A 7 4.20 0.85 4.12
CA SER A 7 5.55 1.21 4.56
C SER A 7 5.52 2.13 5.78
N MET A 8 4.57 3.07 5.81
CA MET A 8 4.36 3.97 6.95
C MET A 8 3.89 3.18 8.18
N ALA A 9 2.89 2.32 8.01
CA ALA A 9 2.37 1.46 9.08
C ALA A 9 3.47 0.55 9.66
N ASN A 10 4.36 0.04 8.82
CA ASN A 10 5.50 -0.78 9.24
C ASN A 10 6.67 0.02 9.84
N GLY A 11 6.66 1.35 9.77
CA GLY A 11 7.79 2.19 10.20
C GLY A 11 9.07 1.96 9.39
N CYS A 12 8.96 1.51 8.14
CA CYS A 12 10.10 1.21 7.29
C CYS A 12 10.59 2.46 6.56
N LEU A 13 11.56 3.16 7.10
CA LEU A 13 12.10 4.38 6.49
C LEU A 13 12.62 4.15 5.06
N TYR A 14 13.34 3.06 4.83
CA TYR A 14 13.84 2.72 3.49
C TYR A 14 12.71 2.52 2.49
N CYS A 15 11.68 1.76 2.88
CA CYS A 15 10.51 1.51 2.05
C CYS A 15 9.75 2.81 1.75
N LEU A 16 9.61 3.69 2.75
CA LEU A 16 8.97 5.00 2.57
C LEU A 16 9.70 5.85 1.53
N VAL A 17 11.02 5.91 1.58
CA VAL A 17 11.83 6.67 0.62
C VAL A 17 11.67 6.09 -0.79
N ALA A 18 11.82 4.78 -0.93
CA ALA A 18 11.75 4.11 -2.24
C ALA A 18 10.34 4.20 -2.86
N HIS A 19 9.30 3.82 -2.10
CA HIS A 19 7.93 3.85 -2.60
C HIS A 19 7.38 5.27 -2.72
N GLY A 20 7.81 6.21 -1.86
CA GLY A 20 7.46 7.62 -1.99
C GLY A 20 8.02 8.24 -3.26
N ALA A 21 9.26 7.90 -3.64
CA ALA A 21 9.83 8.33 -4.91
C ALA A 21 9.05 7.79 -6.11
N ALA A 22 8.73 6.49 -6.11
CA ALA A 22 7.93 5.88 -7.16
C ALA A 22 6.50 6.48 -7.21
N LEU A 23 5.90 6.81 -6.06
CA LEU A 23 4.58 7.42 -6.02
C LEU A 23 4.58 8.84 -6.61
N ARG A 24 5.62 9.64 -6.33
CA ARG A 24 5.77 10.98 -6.95
C ARG A 24 5.83 10.90 -8.47
N GLU A 25 6.58 9.94 -8.98
CA GLU A 25 6.72 9.70 -10.42
C GLU A 25 5.39 9.25 -11.03
N ALA A 26 4.71 8.28 -10.42
CA ALA A 26 3.45 7.73 -10.93
C ALA A 26 2.29 8.74 -10.91
N LEU A 27 2.22 9.62 -9.90
CA LEU A 27 1.17 10.62 -9.79
C LEU A 27 1.45 11.89 -10.59
N GLY A 28 2.72 12.20 -10.89
CA GLY A 28 3.09 13.49 -11.45
C GLY A 28 2.78 14.69 -10.51
N ASP A 29 2.36 14.41 -9.29
CA ASP A 29 2.07 15.39 -8.23
C ASP A 29 2.87 15.04 -6.97
N PRO A 30 4.05 15.65 -6.78
CA PRO A 30 4.90 15.38 -5.64
C PRO A 30 4.27 15.81 -4.31
N ILE A 31 3.44 16.85 -4.32
CA ILE A 31 2.80 17.35 -3.09
C ILE A 31 1.75 16.35 -2.61
N LEU A 32 0.92 15.85 -3.52
CA LEU A 32 -0.06 14.82 -3.20
C LEU A 32 0.63 13.53 -2.74
N ALA A 33 1.69 13.12 -3.43
CA ALA A 33 2.47 11.94 -3.03
C ALA A 33 3.03 12.06 -1.61
N ASP A 34 3.57 13.24 -1.25
CA ASP A 34 4.11 13.51 0.08
C ASP A 34 3.00 13.52 1.16
N ARG A 35 1.84 14.10 0.85
CA ARG A 35 0.69 14.06 1.76
C ARG A 35 0.22 12.63 2.02
N ILE A 36 0.13 11.79 0.99
CA ILE A 36 -0.23 10.38 1.12
C ILE A 36 0.80 9.63 1.97
N THR A 37 2.08 9.95 1.77
CA THR A 37 3.19 9.33 2.51
C THR A 37 3.13 9.67 4.00
N LEU A 38 2.76 10.90 4.34
CA LEU A 38 2.69 11.35 5.73
C LEU A 38 1.40 10.90 6.42
N ASP A 39 0.26 11.09 5.78
CA ASP A 39 -1.07 10.72 6.30
C ASP A 39 -2.08 10.69 5.16
N HIS A 40 -2.37 9.50 4.64
CA HIS A 40 -3.31 9.33 3.54
C HIS A 40 -4.72 9.86 3.84
N ARG A 41 -5.15 9.84 5.11
CA ARG A 41 -6.47 10.34 5.54
C ARG A 41 -6.59 11.86 5.41
N ARG A 42 -5.47 12.57 5.47
CA ARG A 42 -5.39 14.04 5.33
C ARG A 42 -4.88 14.47 3.97
N ALA A 43 -4.63 13.54 3.07
CA ALA A 43 -4.09 13.83 1.74
C ALA A 43 -5.12 14.49 0.80
N GLY A 44 -6.41 14.44 1.10
CA GLY A 44 -7.49 14.95 0.24
C GLY A 44 -7.90 13.95 -0.84
N LEU A 45 -7.70 12.67 -0.58
CA LEU A 45 -8.16 11.58 -1.45
C LEU A 45 -9.68 11.45 -1.39
N ASP A 46 -10.27 10.90 -2.45
CA ASP A 46 -11.65 10.47 -2.44
C ASP A 46 -11.91 9.32 -1.43
N GLU A 47 -13.18 9.07 -1.15
CA GLU A 47 -13.58 8.06 -0.16
C GLU A 47 -13.17 6.64 -0.57
N ARG A 48 -13.19 6.32 -1.87
CA ARG A 48 -12.78 5.01 -2.38
C ARG A 48 -11.29 4.77 -2.11
N ARG A 49 -10.42 5.71 -2.48
CA ARG A 49 -8.97 5.60 -2.25
C ARG A 49 -8.65 5.58 -0.77
N THR A 50 -9.31 6.41 0.02
CA THR A 50 -9.14 6.42 1.48
C THR A 50 -9.52 5.07 2.08
N ALA A 51 -10.65 4.47 1.69
CA ALA A 51 -11.08 3.16 2.18
C ALA A 51 -10.09 2.04 1.82
N ILE A 52 -9.53 2.06 0.61
CA ILE A 52 -8.50 1.10 0.18
C ILE A 52 -7.27 1.21 1.08
N LEU A 53 -6.77 2.41 1.32
CA LEU A 53 -5.57 2.63 2.12
C LEU A 53 -5.82 2.33 3.61
N ASP A 54 -7.00 2.67 4.15
CA ASP A 54 -7.41 2.30 5.50
C ASP A 54 -7.39 0.77 5.70
N PHE A 55 -7.92 0.04 4.71
CA PHE A 55 -7.96 -1.41 4.76
C PHE A 55 -6.55 -2.02 4.64
N ALA A 56 -5.71 -1.50 3.76
CA ALA A 56 -4.32 -1.91 3.63
C ALA A 56 -3.53 -1.71 4.93
N VAL A 57 -3.71 -0.58 5.60
CA VAL A 57 -3.11 -0.30 6.91
C VAL A 57 -3.68 -1.24 7.97
N LYS A 58 -5.01 -1.48 8.00
CA LYS A 58 -5.65 -2.41 8.96
C LYS A 58 -5.09 -3.82 8.84
N ILE A 59 -4.96 -4.36 7.60
CA ILE A 59 -4.33 -5.67 7.35
C ILE A 59 -2.91 -5.72 7.90
N THR A 60 -2.15 -4.63 7.72
CA THR A 60 -0.74 -4.57 8.12
C THR A 60 -0.56 -4.51 9.63
N GLU A 61 -1.35 -3.68 10.31
CA GLU A 61 -1.19 -3.42 11.75
C GLU A 61 -1.96 -4.41 12.61
N ARG A 62 -3.14 -4.83 12.15
CA ARG A 62 -4.10 -5.61 12.93
C ARG A 62 -4.83 -6.64 12.07
N PRO A 63 -4.10 -7.62 11.51
CA PRO A 63 -4.70 -8.60 10.57
C PRO A 63 -5.81 -9.44 11.22
N LEU A 64 -5.74 -9.68 12.53
CA LEU A 64 -6.76 -10.45 13.26
C LEU A 64 -8.07 -9.68 13.50
N ASP A 65 -8.06 -8.36 13.33
CA ASP A 65 -9.24 -7.50 13.45
C ASP A 65 -10.00 -7.35 12.13
N CYS A 66 -9.46 -7.90 11.03
CA CYS A 66 -10.11 -7.87 9.73
C CYS A 66 -11.35 -8.77 9.74
N ASP A 67 -12.45 -8.25 9.24
CA ASP A 67 -13.75 -8.90 9.24
C ASP A 67 -14.48 -8.78 7.88
N PRO A 68 -15.59 -9.50 7.67
CA PRO A 68 -16.35 -9.43 6.43
C PRO A 68 -16.91 -8.03 6.10
N GLU A 69 -17.10 -7.16 7.11
CA GLU A 69 -17.60 -5.80 6.89
C GLU A 69 -16.55 -4.91 6.20
N ASP A 70 -15.26 -5.14 6.46
CA ASP A 70 -14.18 -4.46 5.75
C ASP A 70 -14.27 -4.73 4.24
N LEU A 71 -14.49 -6.00 3.87
CA LEU A 71 -14.63 -6.40 2.46
C LEU A 71 -15.91 -5.82 1.85
N ALA A 72 -17.02 -5.86 2.61
CA ALA A 72 -18.29 -5.27 2.19
C ALA A 72 -18.16 -3.76 1.98
N ARG A 73 -17.39 -3.07 2.82
CA ARG A 73 -17.11 -1.63 2.67
C ARG A 73 -16.39 -1.34 1.35
N LEU A 74 -15.35 -2.09 1.01
CA LEU A 74 -14.63 -1.92 -0.25
C LEU A 74 -15.55 -2.18 -1.47
N LYS A 75 -16.37 -3.24 -1.40
CA LYS A 75 -17.35 -3.54 -2.45
C LYS A 75 -18.40 -2.43 -2.63
N ARG A 76 -18.82 -1.73 -1.55
CA ARG A 76 -19.71 -0.55 -1.64
C ARG A 76 -19.07 0.62 -2.39
N PHE A 77 -17.75 0.74 -2.37
CA PHE A 77 -16.99 1.70 -3.18
C PHE A 77 -16.69 1.20 -4.60
N GLY A 78 -17.31 0.11 -5.03
CA GLY A 78 -17.26 -0.39 -6.39
C GLY A 78 -16.07 -1.28 -6.70
N LEU A 79 -15.32 -1.77 -5.68
CA LEU A 79 -14.26 -2.76 -5.93
C LEU A 79 -14.89 -4.13 -6.24
N THR A 80 -14.34 -4.76 -7.26
CA THR A 80 -14.61 -6.17 -7.55
C THR A 80 -13.94 -7.06 -6.51
N GLU A 81 -14.29 -8.33 -6.48
CA GLU A 81 -13.65 -9.29 -5.60
C GLU A 81 -12.16 -9.47 -5.92
N GLU A 82 -11.81 -9.45 -7.21
CA GLU A 82 -10.42 -9.51 -7.68
C GLU A 82 -9.61 -8.31 -7.20
N GLU A 83 -10.16 -7.09 -7.35
CA GLU A 83 -9.50 -5.87 -6.85
C GLU A 83 -9.31 -5.88 -5.32
N VAL A 84 -10.25 -6.43 -4.57
CA VAL A 84 -10.11 -6.59 -3.11
C VAL A 84 -8.97 -7.55 -2.80
N TRP A 85 -8.85 -8.66 -3.53
CA TRP A 85 -7.72 -9.58 -3.39
C TRP A 85 -6.39 -8.93 -3.76
N ASP A 86 -6.33 -8.10 -4.78
CA ASP A 86 -5.13 -7.33 -5.15
C ASP A 86 -4.69 -6.39 -3.99
N VAL A 87 -5.65 -5.76 -3.31
CA VAL A 87 -5.34 -4.94 -2.11
C VAL A 87 -4.73 -5.81 -1.01
N VAL A 88 -5.33 -6.97 -0.73
CA VAL A 88 -4.82 -7.92 0.30
C VAL A 88 -3.41 -8.39 -0.07
N GLU A 89 -3.22 -8.89 -1.29
CA GLU A 89 -1.94 -9.42 -1.75
C GLU A 89 -0.84 -8.34 -1.72
N THR A 90 -1.15 -7.14 -2.23
CA THR A 90 -0.21 -6.01 -2.20
C THR A 90 0.16 -5.64 -0.77
N SER A 91 -0.80 -5.62 0.15
CA SER A 91 -0.54 -5.30 1.56
C SER A 91 0.31 -6.37 2.24
N CYS A 92 0.03 -7.65 1.99
CA CYS A 92 0.76 -8.77 2.58
C CYS A 92 2.18 -8.91 2.00
N SER A 93 2.41 -8.53 0.75
CA SER A 93 3.75 -8.61 0.11
C SER A 93 4.80 -7.76 0.82
N TRP A 94 4.39 -6.76 1.59
CA TRP A 94 5.24 -5.86 2.37
C TRP A 94 5.16 -6.09 3.88
N TYR A 95 4.64 -7.24 4.30
CA TYR A 95 4.51 -7.60 5.70
C TYR A 95 5.88 -7.76 6.38
N LYS A 96 5.93 -7.42 7.64
CA LYS A 96 7.08 -7.33 8.56
C LYS A 96 8.12 -8.48 8.59
N PRO A 97 7.88 -9.73 8.16
CA PRO A 97 8.91 -10.76 8.09
C PRO A 97 10.12 -10.39 7.25
N HIS A 98 9.94 -9.57 6.22
CA HIS A 98 11.06 -9.09 5.40
C HIS A 98 12.01 -8.15 6.15
N HIS A 99 11.55 -7.51 7.23
CA HIS A 99 12.37 -6.64 8.07
C HIS A 99 13.32 -7.40 9.00
N ASP A 100 12.85 -8.50 9.55
CA ASP A 100 13.69 -9.29 10.47
C ASP A 100 14.72 -10.12 9.70
N ASP A 101 14.39 -10.60 8.50
CA ASP A 101 15.31 -11.35 7.64
C ASP A 101 16.38 -10.47 7.00
N ALA A 102 16.06 -9.24 6.59
CA ALA A 102 17.03 -8.29 6.05
C ALA A 102 18.07 -7.87 7.11
N ARG A 103 17.69 -7.80 8.37
CA ARG A 103 18.61 -7.51 9.49
C ARG A 103 19.44 -8.73 9.89
N ARG A 104 18.93 -9.94 9.71
CA ARG A 104 19.63 -11.19 10.08
C ARG A 104 20.54 -11.72 8.98
N SER A 105 20.18 -11.54 7.72
CA SER A 105 20.87 -12.19 6.59
C SER A 105 21.98 -11.35 5.98
N GLY A 106 22.05 -10.04 6.24
CA GLY A 106 23.00 -9.14 5.54
C GLY A 106 22.83 -9.16 4.02
N ALA A 107 21.78 -9.81 3.52
CA ALA A 107 21.53 -9.94 2.10
C ALA A 107 20.94 -8.65 1.56
N GLY A 108 21.68 -8.00 0.70
CA GLY A 108 21.25 -6.81 -0.03
C GLY A 108 19.98 -7.07 -0.81
N TRP A 109 19.10 -6.08 -0.80
CA TRP A 109 17.87 -6.05 -1.58
C TRP A 109 18.10 -6.40 -3.06
N HIS A 110 17.28 -7.30 -3.63
CA HIS A 110 17.23 -7.59 -5.06
C HIS A 110 15.96 -7.00 -5.69
N PRO A 111 16.10 -6.07 -6.66
CA PRO A 111 14.96 -5.36 -7.27
C PRO A 111 14.06 -6.21 -8.19
N ALA A 112 14.41 -7.45 -8.45
CA ALA A 112 13.81 -8.23 -9.54
C ALA A 112 12.51 -8.98 -9.21
N SER A 113 12.09 -9.07 -7.94
CA SER A 113 10.98 -9.96 -7.56
C SER A 113 9.63 -9.29 -7.31
N GLY A 114 9.54 -7.96 -7.37
CA GLY A 114 8.31 -7.24 -7.02
C GLY A 114 7.78 -6.23 -8.04
N ALA A 115 8.47 -6.04 -9.16
CA ALA A 115 8.19 -4.90 -10.04
C ALA A 115 6.89 -5.01 -10.87
N HIS A 116 6.33 -6.21 -11.04
CA HIS A 116 5.20 -6.40 -11.94
C HIS A 116 3.81 -6.26 -11.31
N ALA A 117 3.65 -6.45 -10.01
CA ALA A 117 2.36 -6.28 -9.33
C ALA A 117 1.98 -4.80 -9.15
N HIS A 118 2.97 -3.91 -9.01
CA HIS A 118 2.73 -2.49 -8.78
C HIS A 118 2.19 -1.73 -9.99
N LEU A 119 2.52 -2.16 -11.20
CA LEU A 119 2.14 -1.46 -12.43
C LEU A 119 0.66 -1.66 -12.79
N ARG A 120 0.06 -2.82 -12.50
CA ARG A 120 -1.35 -3.07 -12.81
C ARG A 120 -2.31 -2.24 -11.96
N PHE A 121 -1.94 -1.95 -10.70
CA PHE A 121 -2.81 -1.19 -9.80
C PHE A 121 -2.73 0.32 -10.03
N ALA A 122 -1.64 0.84 -10.59
CA ALA A 122 -1.53 2.24 -10.97
C ALA A 122 -2.53 2.59 -12.09
N ASP A 123 -2.75 1.67 -13.04
CA ASP A 123 -3.63 1.88 -14.18
C ASP A 123 -5.11 1.91 -13.79
N THR A 124 -5.51 1.17 -12.75
CA THR A 124 -6.91 1.14 -12.26
C THR A 124 -7.29 2.35 -11.39
N LEU A 125 -6.32 3.13 -10.91
CA LEU A 125 -6.58 4.31 -10.06
C LEU A 125 -6.50 5.64 -10.82
N THR A 126 -6.24 5.60 -12.13
CA THR A 126 -6.15 6.80 -12.98
C THR A 126 -7.37 7.02 -13.88
N GLU A 127 -8.33 6.08 -13.91
CA GLU A 127 -9.66 6.25 -14.51
C GLU A 127 -10.69 6.60 -13.44
#